data_be4280fdb36184231f5e47702bdb2400
#
_entry.id   be4280fdb36184231f5e47702bdb2400
#
_cell.length_a   1.000
_cell.length_b   1.000
_cell.length_c   1.000
_cell.angle_alpha   90.00
_cell.angle_beta   90.00
_cell.angle_gamma   90.00
#
_symmetry.space_group_name_H-M   'P 1'
#
loop_
_entity.id
_entity.type
_entity.pdbx_description
1 polymer ?
#
loop_
_entity_poly.entity_id
_entity_poly.type
_entity_poly.pdbx_seq_one_letter_code
_entity_poly.pdbx_strand_id
1 'polypeptide(L)'
;IADDAVLKEGPKPRAYAVSVVRGAASTGEVLLQAQDVVVALTNLTCSLELRRGGRTALTGETGAGKTQLLKTLAKLVPAAGGRLAGFDGPPPAYRSRVAFVSQDRPTVAGSPRDHLDQVLAFGAQRHRDPVQVRSSIESYAESWRLPTEKLGAPWASLSGGEAQRANLAIALALGPDVLLLDEPTSACDAATTALVEASLLAFPGALVVVTHSQEQAKRLGSVHLHLSAVDGGE
;
A
#
# COMPACT_ATOMS: atom_id res chain seq x y z
N ILE A 1 7.77 48.97 26.16
CA ILE A 1 7.85 48.77 24.72
C ILE A 1 7.81 47.28 24.55
N ALA A 2 6.62 46.74 24.29
CA ALA A 2 6.40 45.33 24.00
C ALA A 2 6.58 45.14 22.49
N ASP A 3 7.50 44.24 22.16
CA ASP A 3 7.80 43.84 20.77
C ASP A 3 6.74 42.80 20.37
N ASP A 4 5.75 43.23 19.56
CA ASP A 4 4.76 42.37 18.95
C ASP A 4 5.46 41.56 17.85
N ALA A 5 5.99 40.42 18.22
CA ALA A 5 6.43 39.41 17.27
C ALA A 5 5.21 38.84 16.52
N VAL A 6 4.88 39.46 15.38
CA VAL A 6 3.93 38.91 14.43
C VAL A 6 4.46 37.56 13.96
N LEU A 7 3.88 36.47 14.48
CA LEU A 7 4.10 35.13 13.97
C LEU A 7 3.63 35.14 12.50
N LYS A 8 4.59 35.16 11.58
CA LYS A 8 4.30 34.99 10.15
C LYS A 8 3.65 33.61 9.97
N GLU A 9 2.36 33.61 9.65
CA GLU A 9 1.70 32.39 9.20
C GLU A 9 2.54 31.77 8.07
N GLY A 10 3.00 30.53 8.28
CA GLY A 10 3.67 29.78 7.23
C GLY A 10 2.71 29.56 6.05
N PRO A 11 3.23 29.27 4.85
CA PRO A 11 2.39 29.04 3.68
C PRO A 11 1.32 27.99 4.02
N LYS A 12 0.06 28.31 3.74
CA LYS A 12 -1.07 27.38 3.93
C LYS A 12 -0.77 26.07 3.18
N PRO A 13 -0.98 24.91 3.78
CA PRO A 13 -0.76 23.64 3.10
C PRO A 13 -1.65 23.57 1.85
N ARG A 14 -1.05 23.21 0.70
CA ARG A 14 -1.79 23.01 -0.55
C ARG A 14 -2.83 21.91 -0.33
N ALA A 15 -4.05 22.13 -0.80
CA ALA A 15 -5.06 21.09 -0.86
C ALA A 15 -4.80 20.22 -2.09
N TYR A 16 -5.08 18.92 -1.99
CA TYR A 16 -4.97 17.97 -3.08
C TYR A 16 -6.31 17.25 -3.27
N ALA A 17 -6.61 16.89 -4.50
CA ALA A 17 -7.77 16.08 -4.82
C ALA A 17 -7.37 14.87 -5.68
N VAL A 18 -8.16 13.82 -5.56
CA VAL A 18 -8.02 12.62 -6.41
C VAL A 18 -8.94 12.77 -7.61
N SER A 19 -8.37 12.72 -8.81
CA SER A 19 -9.11 12.68 -10.05
C SER A 19 -8.95 11.33 -10.75
N VAL A 20 -10.03 10.84 -11.36
CA VAL A 20 -9.97 9.65 -12.24
C VAL A 20 -9.48 10.10 -13.61
N VAL A 21 -8.31 9.63 -14.00
CA VAL A 21 -7.68 10.00 -15.29
C VAL A 21 -8.05 9.00 -16.38
N ARG A 22 -8.23 7.72 -16.04
CA ARG A 22 -8.51 6.65 -16.99
C ARG A 22 -9.05 5.40 -16.30
N GLY A 23 -9.92 4.64 -16.95
CA GLY A 23 -10.19 3.24 -16.64
C GLY A 23 -11.65 2.90 -16.40
N ALA A 24 -11.93 1.60 -16.53
CA ALA A 24 -13.18 0.98 -16.12
C ALA A 24 -12.96 0.26 -14.79
N ALA A 25 -13.84 0.51 -13.83
CA ALA A 25 -13.82 -0.21 -12.56
C ALA A 25 -14.14 -1.70 -12.81
N SER A 26 -13.54 -2.59 -12.00
CA SER A 26 -13.92 -3.99 -11.95
C SER A 26 -15.42 -4.14 -11.61
N THR A 27 -16.08 -5.14 -12.17
CA THR A 27 -17.47 -5.51 -11.85
C THR A 27 -17.56 -6.36 -10.57
N GLY A 28 -16.45 -6.68 -9.94
CA GLY A 28 -16.40 -7.48 -8.72
C GLY A 28 -17.06 -6.83 -7.50
N GLU A 29 -17.22 -7.60 -6.43
CA GLU A 29 -17.72 -7.17 -5.13
C GLU A 29 -16.94 -5.95 -4.61
N VAL A 30 -17.63 -4.97 -4.02
CA VAL A 30 -16.99 -3.84 -3.33
C VAL A 30 -16.40 -4.37 -2.02
N LEU A 31 -15.08 -4.27 -1.89
CA LEU A 31 -14.33 -4.70 -0.69
C LEU A 31 -14.08 -3.53 0.27
N LEU A 32 -13.82 -2.35 -0.28
CA LEU A 32 -13.52 -1.16 0.48
C LEU A 32 -14.10 0.06 -0.24
N GLN A 33 -14.76 0.93 0.52
CA GLN A 33 -15.32 2.19 0.02
C GLN A 33 -14.85 3.34 0.89
N ALA A 34 -14.24 4.34 0.28
CA ALA A 34 -13.94 5.62 0.87
C ALA A 34 -14.93 6.65 0.32
N GLN A 35 -15.59 7.40 1.21
CA GLN A 35 -16.51 8.48 0.88
C GLN A 35 -16.02 9.74 1.56
N ASP A 36 -15.56 10.70 0.76
CA ASP A 36 -15.03 12.00 1.19
C ASP A 36 -14.00 11.90 2.33
N VAL A 37 -13.17 10.84 2.26
CA VAL A 37 -12.14 10.60 3.27
C VAL A 37 -11.10 11.70 3.19
N VAL A 38 -10.95 12.43 4.29
CA VAL A 38 -9.95 13.49 4.44
C VAL A 38 -8.70 12.89 5.06
N VAL A 39 -7.59 12.95 4.34
CA VAL A 39 -6.30 12.46 4.80
C VAL A 39 -5.66 13.50 5.71
N ALA A 40 -5.37 13.12 6.94
CA ALA A 40 -4.72 14.00 7.91
C ALA A 40 -3.37 14.52 7.36
N LEU A 41 -3.00 15.74 7.73
CA LEU A 41 -1.74 16.43 7.38
C LEU A 41 -1.59 16.86 5.91
N THR A 42 -2.43 16.41 4.99
CA THR A 42 -2.28 16.74 3.56
C THR A 42 -3.47 17.47 2.97
N ASN A 43 -4.58 17.61 3.71
CA ASN A 43 -5.86 18.12 3.22
C ASN A 43 -6.35 17.45 1.92
N LEU A 44 -5.87 16.23 1.66
CA LEU A 44 -6.31 15.43 0.53
C LEU A 44 -7.68 14.84 0.84
N THR A 45 -8.67 15.11 -0.03
CA THR A 45 -9.98 14.45 0.03
C THR A 45 -10.07 13.41 -1.06
N CYS A 46 -10.57 12.22 -0.70
CA CYS A 46 -10.64 11.09 -1.61
C CYS A 46 -11.95 10.33 -1.48
N SER A 47 -12.61 10.07 -2.61
CA SER A 47 -13.72 9.13 -2.73
C SER A 47 -13.35 8.07 -3.76
N LEU A 48 -13.36 6.79 -3.35
CA LEU A 48 -13.04 5.66 -4.24
C LEU A 48 -13.70 4.36 -3.77
N GLU A 49 -13.85 3.42 -4.69
CA GLU A 49 -14.26 2.05 -4.40
C GLU A 49 -13.18 1.08 -4.86
N LEU A 50 -12.79 0.17 -3.97
CA LEU A 50 -11.90 -0.94 -4.29
C LEU A 50 -12.72 -2.23 -4.40
N ARG A 51 -12.72 -2.82 -5.58
CA ARG A 51 -13.51 -4.00 -5.90
C ARG A 51 -12.61 -5.21 -6.09
N ARG A 52 -13.12 -6.40 -5.78
CA ARG A 52 -12.42 -7.67 -6.01
C ARG A 52 -11.98 -7.78 -7.46
N GLY A 53 -10.72 -8.16 -7.68
CA GLY A 53 -10.10 -8.17 -8.99
C GLY A 53 -9.77 -6.79 -9.58
N GLY A 54 -10.15 -5.71 -8.88
CA GLY A 54 -9.84 -4.33 -9.32
C GLY A 54 -8.35 -3.99 -9.16
N ARG A 55 -7.84 -3.19 -10.09
CA ARG A 55 -6.45 -2.74 -10.16
C ARG A 55 -6.43 -1.22 -10.28
N THR A 56 -5.95 -0.55 -9.26
CA THR A 56 -5.89 0.92 -9.22
C THR A 56 -4.44 1.37 -9.17
N ALA A 57 -4.00 2.14 -10.14
CA ALA A 57 -2.72 2.84 -10.10
C ALA A 57 -2.95 4.27 -9.58
N LEU A 58 -2.18 4.67 -8.60
CA LEU A 58 -2.21 6.00 -7.99
C LEU A 58 -0.92 6.73 -8.30
N THR A 59 -1.03 7.84 -9.00
CA THR A 59 0.09 8.70 -9.40
C THR A 59 -0.08 10.10 -8.83
N GLY A 60 0.92 10.95 -8.97
CA GLY A 60 0.89 12.34 -8.51
C GLY A 60 2.25 12.81 -8.04
N GLU A 61 2.36 14.10 -7.77
CA GLU A 61 3.59 14.74 -7.33
C GLU A 61 4.12 14.15 -6.02
N THR A 62 5.45 14.27 -5.81
CA THR A 62 6.06 13.96 -4.53
C THR A 62 5.49 14.89 -3.46
N GLY A 63 5.14 14.34 -2.30
CA GLY A 63 4.51 15.12 -1.23
C GLY A 63 2.99 15.30 -1.36
N ALA A 64 2.34 14.87 -2.45
CA ALA A 64 0.89 14.98 -2.63
C ALA A 64 0.05 14.13 -1.65
N GLY A 65 0.68 13.32 -0.80
CA GLY A 65 -0.03 12.54 0.22
C GLY A 65 -0.41 11.11 -0.19
N LYS A 66 0.17 10.57 -1.28
CA LYS A 66 -0.12 9.19 -1.76
C LYS A 66 0.07 8.14 -0.66
N THR A 67 1.24 8.13 -0.02
CA THR A 67 1.56 7.23 1.11
C THR A 67 0.59 7.43 2.28
N GLN A 68 0.25 8.68 2.60
CA GLN A 68 -0.69 8.98 3.69
C GLN A 68 -2.10 8.50 3.36
N LEU A 69 -2.53 8.61 2.10
CA LEU A 69 -3.80 8.03 1.65
C LEU A 69 -3.79 6.50 1.85
N LEU A 70 -2.75 5.79 1.40
CA LEU A 70 -2.66 4.34 1.61
C LEU A 70 -2.70 3.97 3.10
N LYS A 71 -1.94 4.68 3.96
CA LYS A 71 -1.95 4.47 5.41
C LYS A 71 -3.33 4.74 6.03
N THR A 72 -4.05 5.74 5.53
CA THR A 72 -5.43 6.05 5.97
C THR A 72 -6.38 4.94 5.56
N LEU A 73 -6.31 4.46 4.31
CA LEU A 73 -7.10 3.33 3.83
C LEU A 73 -6.81 2.04 4.60
N ALA A 74 -5.56 1.83 5.05
CA ALA A 74 -5.16 0.71 5.90
C ALA A 74 -5.52 0.87 7.38
N LYS A 75 -6.14 1.99 7.77
CA LYS A 75 -6.39 2.36 9.18
C LYS A 75 -5.12 2.31 10.05
N LEU A 76 -3.97 2.68 9.47
CA LEU A 76 -2.70 2.89 10.18
C LEU A 76 -2.60 4.31 10.74
N VAL A 77 -3.26 5.26 10.09
CA VAL A 77 -3.47 6.62 10.57
C VAL A 77 -4.96 6.95 10.50
N PRO A 78 -5.50 7.76 11.42
CA PRO A 78 -6.90 8.14 11.39
C PRO A 78 -7.19 9.05 10.20
N ALA A 79 -8.39 8.92 9.63
CA ALA A 79 -8.93 9.93 8.73
C ALA A 79 -9.32 11.18 9.54
N ALA A 80 -9.12 12.36 8.97
CA ALA A 80 -9.56 13.63 9.57
C ALA A 80 -11.05 13.90 9.32
N GLY A 81 -11.68 13.19 8.38
CA GLY A 81 -13.09 13.28 8.05
C GLY A 81 -13.50 12.23 7.02
N GLY A 82 -14.78 12.23 6.67
CA GLY A 82 -15.35 11.28 5.73
C GLY A 82 -15.65 9.91 6.35
N ARG A 83 -15.91 8.92 5.48
CA ARG A 83 -16.29 7.57 5.90
C ARG A 83 -15.47 6.52 5.14
N LEU A 84 -14.93 5.55 5.88
CA LEU A 84 -14.30 4.36 5.33
C LEU A 84 -15.13 3.12 5.71
N ALA A 85 -15.73 2.48 4.72
CA ALA A 85 -16.58 1.29 4.87
C ALA A 85 -15.95 0.10 4.13
N GLY A 86 -16.29 -1.13 4.55
CA GLY A 86 -15.83 -2.36 3.92
C GLY A 86 -15.78 -3.51 4.92
N PHE A 87 -14.77 -3.57 5.73
CA PHE A 87 -14.61 -4.67 6.70
C PHE A 87 -14.95 -4.19 8.11
N ASP A 88 -15.88 -4.90 8.75
CA ASP A 88 -16.28 -4.67 10.13
C ASP A 88 -15.25 -5.23 11.12
N GLY A 89 -15.34 -4.76 12.37
CA GLY A 89 -14.53 -5.26 13.47
C GLY A 89 -13.41 -4.32 13.91
N PRO A 90 -12.64 -4.76 14.93
CA PRO A 90 -11.56 -3.95 15.49
C PRO A 90 -10.39 -3.79 14.49
N PRO A 91 -9.53 -2.76 14.66
CA PRO A 91 -8.43 -2.49 13.74
C PRO A 91 -7.53 -3.69 13.39
N PRO A 92 -7.21 -4.63 14.29
CA PRO A 92 -6.44 -5.82 13.91
C PRO A 92 -7.17 -6.73 12.91
N ALA A 93 -8.47 -6.95 13.08
CA ALA A 93 -9.28 -7.74 12.15
C ALA A 93 -9.39 -7.05 10.77
N TYR A 94 -9.56 -5.73 10.75
CA TYR A 94 -9.53 -4.95 9.52
C TYR A 94 -8.19 -5.10 8.80
N ARG A 95 -7.06 -4.91 9.52
CA ARG A 95 -5.71 -5.00 8.95
C ARG A 95 -5.27 -6.42 8.57
N SER A 96 -5.97 -7.47 9.01
CA SER A 96 -5.75 -8.81 8.47
C SER A 96 -6.30 -8.99 7.06
N ARG A 97 -7.23 -8.12 6.65
CA ARG A 97 -7.88 -8.11 5.33
C ARG A 97 -7.38 -7.01 4.41
N VAL A 98 -6.86 -5.91 4.96
CA VAL A 98 -6.29 -4.77 4.22
C VAL A 98 -4.81 -4.65 4.58
N ALA A 99 -3.93 -5.12 3.70
CA ALA A 99 -2.48 -5.05 3.90
C ALA A 99 -1.88 -3.83 3.23
N PHE A 100 -0.96 -3.17 3.92
CA PHE A 100 -0.14 -2.07 3.40
C PHE A 100 1.32 -2.49 3.36
N VAL A 101 1.96 -2.32 2.22
CA VAL A 101 3.40 -2.54 2.02
C VAL A 101 4.04 -1.19 1.72
N SER A 102 4.90 -0.75 2.63
CA SER A 102 5.67 0.48 2.48
C SER A 102 6.82 0.30 1.50
N GLN A 103 7.22 1.40 0.86
CA GLN A 103 8.47 1.48 0.13
C GLN A 103 9.69 1.21 1.02
N ASP A 104 9.60 1.65 2.29
CA ASP A 104 10.70 1.53 3.25
C ASP A 104 10.92 0.07 3.65
N ARG A 105 12.20 -0.25 3.89
CA ARG A 105 12.60 -1.52 4.49
C ARG A 105 11.94 -1.68 5.87
N PRO A 106 11.45 -2.88 6.22
CA PRO A 106 11.03 -3.18 7.59
C PRO A 106 12.18 -2.94 8.58
N THR A 107 11.88 -2.20 9.65
CA THR A 107 12.84 -1.88 10.72
C THR A 107 12.72 -2.82 11.92
N VAL A 108 11.92 -3.88 11.80
CA VAL A 108 11.75 -4.90 12.84
C VAL A 108 13.02 -5.75 12.98
N ALA A 109 13.32 -6.18 14.20
CA ALA A 109 14.41 -7.12 14.46
C ALA A 109 14.13 -8.50 13.85
N GLY A 110 15.18 -9.25 13.55
CA GLY A 110 15.08 -10.61 13.02
C GLY A 110 15.06 -10.66 11.49
N SER A 111 14.52 -11.75 10.97
CA SER A 111 14.45 -12.08 9.54
C SER A 111 13.03 -11.95 8.99
N PRO A 112 12.83 -12.01 7.66
CA PRO A 112 11.50 -12.15 7.05
C PRO A 112 10.68 -13.33 7.61
N ARG A 113 11.29 -14.47 7.91
CA ARG A 113 10.61 -15.62 8.54
C ARG A 113 10.15 -15.30 9.94
N ASP A 114 11.01 -14.68 10.76
CA ASP A 114 10.65 -14.29 12.13
C ASP A 114 9.49 -13.28 12.11
N HIS A 115 9.52 -12.34 11.17
CA HIS A 115 8.43 -11.36 10.98
C HIS A 115 7.11 -12.07 10.59
N LEU A 116 7.16 -13.00 9.64
CA LEU A 116 5.99 -13.77 9.26
C LEU A 116 5.41 -14.55 10.46
N ASP A 117 6.27 -15.21 11.24
CA ASP A 117 5.86 -15.97 12.41
C ASP A 117 5.22 -15.08 13.49
N GLN A 118 5.77 -13.88 13.71
CA GLN A 118 5.16 -12.89 14.59
C GLN A 118 3.77 -12.45 14.08
N VAL A 119 3.62 -12.21 12.77
CA VAL A 119 2.33 -11.84 12.18
C VAL A 119 1.32 -12.98 12.32
N LEU A 120 1.70 -14.22 12.04
CA LEU A 120 0.84 -15.40 12.17
C LEU A 120 0.41 -15.67 13.62
N ALA A 121 1.20 -15.25 14.60
CA ALA A 121 0.86 -15.37 16.02
C ALA A 121 -0.28 -14.43 16.46
N PHE A 122 -0.58 -13.37 15.70
CA PHE A 122 -1.69 -12.47 16.02
C PHE A 122 -3.04 -13.18 15.91
N GLY A 123 -3.92 -12.94 16.88
CA GLY A 123 -5.25 -13.55 16.93
C GLY A 123 -6.11 -13.30 15.67
N ALA A 124 -5.91 -12.17 15.01
CA ALA A 124 -6.59 -11.83 13.75
C ALA A 124 -6.17 -12.71 12.56
N GLN A 125 -5.07 -13.46 12.66
CA GLN A 125 -4.55 -14.33 11.60
C GLN A 125 -4.88 -15.83 11.84
N ARG A 126 -5.58 -16.18 12.92
CA ARG A 126 -5.87 -17.59 13.30
C ARG A 126 -6.63 -18.41 12.26
N HIS A 127 -7.29 -17.73 11.31
CA HIS A 127 -8.01 -18.38 10.21
C HIS A 127 -7.10 -18.86 9.08
N ARG A 128 -5.81 -18.52 9.10
CA ARG A 128 -4.83 -18.89 8.08
C ARG A 128 -4.11 -20.17 8.48
N ASP A 129 -3.80 -21.00 7.49
CA ASP A 129 -2.93 -22.15 7.68
C ASP A 129 -1.45 -21.70 7.65
N PRO A 130 -0.72 -21.77 8.77
CA PRO A 130 0.68 -21.34 8.81
C PRO A 130 1.60 -22.12 7.86
N VAL A 131 1.30 -23.40 7.61
CA VAL A 131 2.11 -24.24 6.71
C VAL A 131 1.94 -23.75 5.29
N GLN A 132 0.71 -23.52 4.86
CA GLN A 132 0.41 -22.99 3.52
C GLN A 132 1.02 -21.60 3.32
N VAL A 133 0.93 -20.71 4.30
CA VAL A 133 1.50 -19.37 4.21
C VAL A 133 3.02 -19.41 4.09
N ARG A 134 3.71 -20.27 4.88
CA ARG A 134 5.17 -20.44 4.77
C ARG A 134 5.60 -21.01 3.41
N SER A 135 4.88 -21.98 2.88
CA SER A 135 5.14 -22.49 1.52
C SER A 135 4.92 -21.41 0.46
N SER A 136 3.89 -20.58 0.62
CA SER A 136 3.60 -19.49 -0.33
C SER A 136 4.68 -18.42 -0.36
N ILE A 137 5.25 -18.02 0.79
CA ILE A 137 6.34 -17.03 0.80
C ILE A 137 7.59 -17.57 0.09
N GLU A 138 7.90 -18.85 0.25
CA GLU A 138 9.03 -19.49 -0.43
C GLU A 138 8.79 -19.56 -1.95
N SER A 139 7.59 -19.91 -2.39
CA SER A 139 7.20 -19.91 -3.79
C SER A 139 7.29 -18.53 -4.43
N TYR A 140 6.83 -17.46 -3.75
CA TYR A 140 7.01 -16.10 -4.25
C TYR A 140 8.49 -15.70 -4.32
N ALA A 141 9.28 -16.01 -3.30
CA ALA A 141 10.70 -15.71 -3.27
C ALA A 141 11.42 -16.33 -4.47
N GLU A 142 11.23 -17.63 -4.71
CA GLU A 142 11.80 -18.35 -5.84
C GLU A 142 11.36 -17.76 -7.18
N SER A 143 10.05 -17.49 -7.36
CA SER A 143 9.51 -16.93 -8.60
C SER A 143 10.08 -15.54 -8.92
N TRP A 144 10.50 -14.79 -7.90
CA TRP A 144 11.09 -13.44 -8.02
C TRP A 144 12.62 -13.43 -7.91
N ARG A 145 13.28 -14.57 -8.07
CA ARG A 145 14.76 -14.70 -8.01
C ARG A 145 15.32 -14.22 -6.66
N LEU A 146 14.60 -14.42 -5.57
CA LEU A 146 15.08 -14.20 -4.21
C LEU A 146 15.44 -15.58 -3.63
N PRO A 147 16.72 -15.87 -3.36
CA PRO A 147 17.11 -17.14 -2.75
C PRO A 147 16.36 -17.33 -1.41
N THR A 148 15.80 -18.53 -1.20
CA THR A 148 14.97 -18.81 -0.01
C THR A 148 15.73 -18.69 1.31
N GLU A 149 17.05 -18.86 1.28
CA GLU A 149 17.95 -18.62 2.43
C GLU A 149 17.88 -17.19 2.92
N LYS A 150 17.63 -16.23 2.00
CA LYS A 150 17.46 -14.81 2.34
C LYS A 150 16.26 -14.54 3.22
N LEU A 151 15.25 -15.40 3.19
CA LEU A 151 14.10 -15.29 4.09
C LEU A 151 14.46 -15.57 5.56
N GLY A 152 15.55 -16.30 5.82
CA GLY A 152 16.10 -16.51 7.16
C GLY A 152 17.22 -15.54 7.56
N ALA A 153 17.67 -14.67 6.64
CA ALA A 153 18.70 -13.69 6.92
C ALA A 153 18.12 -12.45 7.62
N PRO A 154 18.87 -11.80 8.53
CA PRO A 154 18.42 -10.57 9.17
C PRO A 154 18.04 -9.50 8.13
N TRP A 155 16.94 -8.76 8.37
CA TRP A 155 16.50 -7.67 7.50
C TRP A 155 17.62 -6.68 7.14
N ALA A 156 18.50 -6.39 8.10
CA ALA A 156 19.63 -5.46 7.94
C ALA A 156 20.66 -5.95 6.92
N SER A 157 20.77 -7.27 6.69
CA SER A 157 21.74 -7.88 5.74
C SER A 157 21.23 -7.99 4.33
N LEU A 158 19.93 -7.79 4.11
CA LEU A 158 19.31 -7.84 2.78
C LEU A 158 19.62 -6.55 2.01
N SER A 159 19.82 -6.65 0.70
CA SER A 159 19.80 -5.46 -0.17
C SER A 159 18.40 -4.82 -0.19
N GLY A 160 18.29 -3.60 -0.72
CA GLY A 160 17.00 -2.92 -0.84
C GLY A 160 15.97 -3.74 -1.61
N GLY A 161 16.35 -4.27 -2.77
CA GLY A 161 15.47 -5.10 -3.60
C GLY A 161 15.16 -6.47 -2.99
N GLU A 162 16.10 -7.10 -2.26
CA GLU A 162 15.82 -8.34 -1.52
C GLU A 162 14.80 -8.11 -0.39
N ALA A 163 14.99 -7.04 0.40
CA ALA A 163 14.08 -6.69 1.49
C ALA A 163 12.67 -6.34 0.95
N GLN A 164 12.61 -5.60 -0.15
CA GLN A 164 11.35 -5.23 -0.78
C GLN A 164 10.58 -6.46 -1.27
N ARG A 165 11.26 -7.39 -1.98
CA ARG A 165 10.65 -8.65 -2.43
C ARG A 165 10.21 -9.53 -1.26
N ALA A 166 11.03 -9.68 -0.23
CA ALA A 166 10.67 -10.47 0.96
C ALA A 166 9.44 -9.89 1.67
N ASN A 167 9.37 -8.56 1.85
CA ASN A 167 8.22 -7.89 2.47
C ASN A 167 6.93 -8.07 1.65
N LEU A 168 7.03 -7.92 0.33
CA LEU A 168 5.90 -8.12 -0.58
C LEU A 168 5.46 -9.59 -0.62
N ALA A 169 6.40 -10.56 -0.58
CA ALA A 169 6.10 -11.97 -0.51
C ALA A 169 5.30 -12.34 0.76
N ILE A 170 5.67 -11.77 1.91
CA ILE A 170 4.90 -11.91 3.16
C ILE A 170 3.47 -11.40 2.96
N ALA A 171 3.31 -10.19 2.41
CA ALA A 171 2.00 -9.60 2.23
C ALA A 171 1.10 -10.42 1.30
N LEU A 172 1.63 -10.92 0.17
CA LEU A 172 0.89 -11.77 -0.76
C LEU A 172 0.59 -13.15 -0.18
N ALA A 173 1.54 -13.77 0.53
CA ALA A 173 1.35 -15.08 1.16
C ALA A 173 0.26 -15.05 2.24
N LEU A 174 0.12 -13.93 2.95
CA LEU A 174 -0.98 -13.70 3.88
C LEU A 174 -2.35 -13.59 3.17
N GLY A 175 -2.43 -13.37 1.87
CA GLY A 175 -3.66 -13.35 1.09
C GLY A 175 -4.72 -12.38 1.63
N PRO A 176 -4.43 -11.08 1.74
CA PRO A 176 -5.44 -10.10 2.15
C PRO A 176 -6.52 -9.94 1.06
N ASP A 177 -7.65 -9.31 1.39
CA ASP A 177 -8.66 -8.95 0.38
C ASP A 177 -8.26 -7.68 -0.40
N VAL A 178 -7.55 -6.76 0.26
CA VAL A 178 -7.08 -5.51 -0.33
C VAL A 178 -5.57 -5.38 -0.06
N LEU A 179 -4.81 -5.12 -1.12
CA LEU A 179 -3.37 -4.90 -1.08
C LEU A 179 -3.05 -3.47 -1.51
N LEU A 180 -2.45 -2.71 -0.62
CA LEU A 180 -2.06 -1.31 -0.81
C LEU A 180 -0.53 -1.25 -0.85
N LEU A 181 0.02 -0.90 -2.01
CA LEU A 181 1.46 -0.95 -2.29
C LEU A 181 2.01 0.45 -2.56
N ASP A 182 3.06 0.80 -1.84
CA ASP A 182 3.79 2.05 -2.02
C ASP A 182 5.14 1.75 -2.68
N GLU A 183 5.28 2.08 -3.98
CA GLU A 183 6.49 1.86 -4.79
C GLU A 183 7.05 0.43 -4.71
N PRO A 184 6.25 -0.63 -4.97
CA PRO A 184 6.59 -2.01 -4.59
C PRO A 184 7.81 -2.62 -5.30
N THR A 185 8.30 -2.01 -6.36
CA THR A 185 9.42 -2.51 -7.16
C THR A 185 10.51 -1.46 -7.43
N SER A 186 10.50 -0.35 -6.68
CA SER A 186 11.44 0.76 -6.88
C SER A 186 12.93 0.38 -6.71
N ALA A 187 13.21 -0.68 -5.96
CA ALA A 187 14.56 -1.21 -5.73
C ALA A 187 14.87 -2.49 -6.55
N CYS A 188 14.02 -2.85 -7.53
CA CYS A 188 14.18 -4.02 -8.37
C CYS A 188 14.68 -3.64 -9.76
N ASP A 189 15.45 -4.55 -10.40
CA ASP A 189 15.76 -4.45 -11.82
C ASP A 189 14.51 -4.74 -12.70
N ALA A 190 14.58 -4.42 -13.98
CA ALA A 190 13.45 -4.56 -14.90
C ALA A 190 12.97 -6.02 -15.03
N ALA A 191 13.87 -7.00 -15.04
CA ALA A 191 13.52 -8.41 -15.17
C ALA A 191 12.78 -8.92 -13.92
N THR A 192 13.27 -8.56 -12.74
CA THR A 192 12.62 -8.89 -11.46
C THR A 192 11.30 -8.15 -11.31
N THR A 193 11.24 -6.87 -11.70
CA THR A 193 9.99 -6.08 -11.71
C THR A 193 8.90 -6.79 -12.52
N ALA A 194 9.21 -7.31 -13.70
CA ALA A 194 8.23 -8.03 -14.54
C ALA A 194 7.68 -9.30 -13.84
N LEU A 195 8.52 -10.04 -13.11
CA LEU A 195 8.11 -11.22 -12.35
C LEU A 195 7.17 -10.86 -11.19
N VAL A 196 7.51 -9.80 -10.46
CA VAL A 196 6.66 -9.28 -9.38
C VAL A 196 5.32 -8.78 -9.94
N GLU A 197 5.34 -7.99 -11.01
CA GLU A 197 4.12 -7.47 -11.65
C GLU A 197 3.20 -8.59 -12.12
N ALA A 198 3.74 -9.70 -12.67
CA ALA A 198 2.93 -10.86 -13.06
C ALA A 198 2.16 -11.45 -11.85
N SER A 199 2.80 -11.55 -10.68
CA SER A 199 2.15 -12.02 -9.46
C SER A 199 1.10 -11.02 -8.95
N LEU A 200 1.37 -9.72 -9.04
CA LEU A 200 0.41 -8.67 -8.67
C LEU A 200 -0.82 -8.67 -9.58
N LEU A 201 -0.64 -8.91 -10.87
CA LEU A 201 -1.74 -9.04 -11.83
C LEU A 201 -2.60 -10.30 -11.57
N ALA A 202 -2.00 -11.38 -11.06
CA ALA A 202 -2.69 -12.61 -10.69
C ALA A 202 -3.38 -12.52 -9.30
N PHE A 203 -3.11 -11.49 -8.50
CA PHE A 203 -3.70 -11.34 -7.16
C PHE A 203 -5.23 -11.25 -7.24
N PRO A 204 -6.00 -12.09 -6.49
CA PRO A 204 -7.45 -12.18 -6.64
C PRO A 204 -8.22 -11.03 -5.99
N GLY A 205 -7.63 -10.34 -5.02
CA GLY A 205 -8.22 -9.23 -4.28
C GLY A 205 -8.17 -7.90 -5.04
N ALA A 206 -8.46 -6.82 -4.34
CA ALA A 206 -8.27 -5.47 -4.85
C ALA A 206 -6.81 -5.02 -4.65
N LEU A 207 -6.24 -4.36 -5.66
CA LEU A 207 -4.88 -3.84 -5.64
C LEU A 207 -4.87 -2.33 -5.85
N VAL A 208 -4.16 -1.61 -4.98
CA VAL A 208 -3.78 -0.21 -5.21
C VAL A 208 -2.27 -0.12 -5.24
N VAL A 209 -1.72 0.43 -6.31
CA VAL A 209 -0.28 0.63 -6.47
C VAL A 209 0.02 2.11 -6.64
N VAL A 210 0.80 2.66 -5.72
CA VAL A 210 1.46 3.95 -5.91
C VAL A 210 2.74 3.70 -6.69
N THR A 211 2.95 4.46 -7.76
CA THR A 211 4.20 4.42 -8.53
C THR A 211 4.48 5.75 -9.22
N HIS A 212 5.76 6.06 -9.37
CA HIS A 212 6.23 7.18 -10.20
C HIS A 212 6.39 6.79 -11.68
N SER A 213 6.40 5.49 -11.99
CA SER A 213 6.51 5.01 -13.37
C SER A 213 5.15 4.99 -14.07
N GLN A 214 4.99 5.86 -15.07
CA GLN A 214 3.79 5.89 -15.92
C GLN A 214 3.57 4.57 -16.67
N GLU A 215 4.65 3.89 -17.04
CA GLU A 215 4.58 2.61 -17.74
C GLU A 215 4.09 1.51 -16.79
N GLN A 216 4.61 1.46 -15.55
CA GLN A 216 4.14 0.54 -14.53
C GLN A 216 2.66 0.80 -14.18
N ALA A 217 2.29 2.06 -14.03
CA ALA A 217 0.89 2.42 -13.80
C ALA A 217 -0.02 1.88 -14.91
N LYS A 218 0.38 1.99 -16.18
CA LYS A 218 -0.37 1.46 -17.33
C LYS A 218 -0.45 -0.07 -17.35
N ARG A 219 0.61 -0.77 -16.92
CA ARG A 219 0.62 -2.24 -16.87
C ARG A 219 -0.23 -2.79 -15.74
N LEU A 220 -0.15 -2.18 -14.55
CA LEU A 220 -0.79 -2.69 -13.34
C LEU A 220 -2.20 -2.14 -13.12
N GLY A 221 -2.51 -0.93 -13.57
CA GLY A 221 -3.77 -0.26 -13.28
C GLY A 221 -4.79 -0.40 -14.41
N SER A 222 -6.00 -0.88 -14.10
CA SER A 222 -7.17 -0.71 -14.94
C SER A 222 -7.88 0.63 -14.65
N VAL A 223 -7.74 1.15 -13.44
CA VAL A 223 -8.18 2.48 -13.02
C VAL A 223 -6.95 3.30 -12.68
N HIS A 224 -6.86 4.52 -13.20
CA HIS A 224 -5.77 5.44 -12.95
C HIS A 224 -6.29 6.65 -12.18
N LEU A 225 -5.82 6.81 -10.97
CA LEU A 225 -6.08 7.97 -10.12
C LEU A 225 -4.85 8.89 -10.12
N HIS A 226 -5.09 10.18 -10.19
CA HIS A 226 -4.03 11.18 -10.10
C HIS A 226 -4.30 12.17 -8.98
N LEU A 227 -3.30 12.35 -8.11
CA LEU A 227 -3.32 13.40 -7.10
C LEU A 227 -2.73 14.67 -7.69
N SER A 228 -3.57 15.69 -7.83
CA SER A 228 -3.15 17.03 -8.24
C SER A 228 -3.46 18.04 -7.14
N ALA A 229 -2.64 19.09 -7.09
CA ALA A 229 -2.94 20.25 -6.26
C ALA A 229 -4.26 20.86 -6.73
N VAL A 230 -5.10 21.24 -5.78
CA VAL A 230 -6.27 22.08 -6.05
C VAL A 230 -5.78 23.52 -6.00
N ASP A 231 -5.83 24.22 -7.14
CA ASP A 231 -5.59 25.65 -7.14
C ASP A 231 -6.64 26.28 -6.24
N GLY A 232 -6.18 26.82 -5.11
CA GLY A 232 -7.05 27.59 -4.22
C GLY A 232 -7.54 28.80 -5.01
N GLY A 233 -8.76 28.71 -5.51
CA GLY A 233 -9.44 29.89 -6.05
C GLY A 233 -9.43 30.98 -4.99
N GLU A 234 -8.99 32.15 -5.41
CA GLU A 234 -9.00 33.41 -4.65
C GLU A 234 -10.39 33.74 -4.08
#